data_99a592e1767b907e4f3ed261a0223b9c
#
_entry.id   99a592e1767b907e4f3ed261a0223b9c
#
_cell.length_a   1.000
_cell.length_b   1.000
_cell.length_c   1.000
_cell.angle_alpha   90.00
_cell.angle_beta   90.00
_cell.angle_gamma   90.00
#
_symmetry.space_group_name_H-M   'P 1'
#
loop_
_entity.id
_entity.type
_entity.pdbx_description
1 polymer ?
#
loop_
_entity_poly.entity_id
_entity_poly.type
_entity_poly.pdbx_seq_one_letter_code
_entity_poly.pdbx_strand_id
1 'polypeptide(L)'
;MDSCTVKGHIADKTSMTLTYVKTRIYFCARDEKMEDARKALSASQLFGGLPEADLAAIEKIAAVKHFDKGEMIFFEGDEGIGFYLVALGRVSVFKLAPDGREQTLHLVKEGDAIGAVPVFSGKSFPANARALTQCRLIFIPREKFIQLIADKPLLTMNLLALLTTRLWEFTIQVENLSLKEIPSRLAAYLLYLSREQGGSDLISLSVTKGQLASLLGAGPESLSRALGSLKARGLVAEDGEGIRLINRTLLTELAESGRDFR
;
A
#
# COMPACT_ATOMS: atom_id res chain seq x y z
N MET A 1 8.03 -40.78 14.08
CA MET A 1 7.14 -41.45 15.01
C MET A 1 7.31 -40.77 16.36
N ASP A 2 6.36 -39.91 16.71
CA ASP A 2 5.93 -39.75 18.10
C ASP A 2 4.79 -38.74 18.08
N SER A 3 3.62 -39.29 18.29
CA SER A 3 2.35 -38.59 18.40
C SER A 3 2.22 -37.97 19.79
N CYS A 4 2.07 -36.69 19.92
CA CYS A 4 1.69 -36.06 21.16
C CYS A 4 0.20 -35.74 21.17
N THR A 5 -0.59 -36.67 21.72
CA THR A 5 -2.01 -36.50 21.97
C THR A 5 -2.18 -35.84 23.34
N VAL A 6 -2.68 -34.63 23.38
CA VAL A 6 -3.10 -33.99 24.65
C VAL A 6 -4.62 -33.89 24.67
N LYS A 7 -5.23 -34.69 25.57
CA LYS A 7 -6.64 -34.54 25.96
C LYS A 7 -6.79 -33.33 26.86
N GLY A 8 -7.60 -32.34 26.47
CA GLY A 8 -7.93 -31.15 27.27
C GLY A 8 -9.43 -30.99 27.44
N HIS A 9 -9.82 -30.78 28.67
CA HIS A 9 -11.17 -30.57 29.17
C HIS A 9 -11.86 -29.34 28.57
N ILE A 10 -13.15 -29.46 28.34
CA ILE A 10 -14.05 -28.44 27.81
C ILE A 10 -14.39 -27.45 28.95
N ALA A 11 -14.09 -26.18 28.78
CA ALA A 11 -14.61 -25.09 29.58
C ALA A 11 -14.87 -23.88 28.70
N ASP A 12 -16.09 -23.42 28.75
CA ASP A 12 -16.70 -22.14 28.37
C ASP A 12 -16.30 -21.45 27.06
N LYS A 13 -17.28 -21.40 26.13
CA LYS A 13 -17.13 -20.95 24.73
C LYS A 13 -16.90 -19.43 24.52
N THR A 14 -17.07 -18.60 25.52
CA THR A 14 -17.02 -17.12 25.34
C THR A 14 -15.65 -16.51 25.64
N SER A 15 -14.82 -17.17 26.43
CA SER A 15 -13.44 -16.75 26.75
C SER A 15 -12.41 -17.31 25.76
N MET A 16 -12.72 -18.40 25.04
CA MET A 16 -11.77 -19.08 24.14
C MET A 16 -11.51 -18.35 22.84
N THR A 17 -12.46 -17.54 22.34
CA THR A 17 -12.28 -16.89 21.03
C THR A 17 -11.22 -15.78 21.08
N LEU A 18 -11.14 -15.03 22.17
CA LEU A 18 -10.12 -13.98 22.32
C LEU A 18 -8.71 -14.54 22.61
N THR A 19 -8.62 -15.65 23.32
CA THR A 19 -7.32 -16.27 23.67
C THR A 19 -6.73 -17.05 22.48
N TYR A 20 -7.58 -17.67 21.64
CA TYR A 20 -7.13 -18.46 20.48
C TYR A 20 -6.51 -17.59 19.38
N VAL A 21 -7.03 -16.37 19.19
CA VAL A 21 -6.45 -15.39 18.25
C VAL A 21 -5.08 -14.88 18.77
N LYS A 22 -4.92 -14.70 20.08
CA LYS A 22 -3.66 -14.25 20.68
C LYS A 22 -2.53 -15.30 20.65
N THR A 23 -2.83 -16.59 20.71
CA THR A 23 -1.79 -17.64 20.87
C THR A 23 -1.26 -18.18 19.53
N ARG A 24 -2.03 -18.10 18.44
CA ARG A 24 -1.56 -18.56 17.10
C ARG A 24 -0.51 -17.64 16.47
N ILE A 25 -0.25 -16.50 17.08
CA ILE A 25 0.68 -15.45 16.62
C ILE A 25 2.17 -15.83 16.86
N TYR A 26 2.50 -16.83 17.67
CA TYR A 26 3.86 -16.94 18.21
C TYR A 26 4.72 -18.13 17.78
N PHE A 27 4.27 -19.13 17.05
CA PHE A 27 5.14 -20.27 16.72
C PHE A 27 4.85 -20.95 15.39
N CYS A 28 5.66 -20.73 14.37
CA CYS A 28 6.23 -21.77 13.49
C CYS A 28 7.13 -21.23 12.36
N ALA A 29 8.21 -21.92 12.11
CA ALA A 29 9.11 -21.93 10.94
C ALA A 29 10.15 -20.80 10.85
N ARG A 30 11.36 -21.08 11.31
CA ARG A 30 12.43 -20.10 11.52
C ARG A 30 13.45 -19.92 10.40
N ASP A 31 13.64 -20.83 9.46
CA ASP A 31 14.89 -20.87 8.70
C ASP A 31 14.81 -20.59 7.18
N GLU A 32 13.79 -20.97 6.45
CA GLU A 32 13.67 -20.64 5.00
C GLU A 32 13.12 -19.22 4.71
N LYS A 33 12.64 -18.56 5.75
CA LYS A 33 11.83 -17.31 5.64
C LYS A 33 12.63 -16.04 5.87
N MET A 34 13.85 -16.11 6.32
CA MET A 34 14.66 -14.94 6.69
C MET A 34 15.31 -14.26 5.49
N GLU A 35 15.79 -15.02 4.50
CA GLU A 35 16.41 -14.44 3.29
C GLU A 35 15.38 -13.65 2.44
N ASP A 36 14.15 -14.16 2.35
CA ASP A 36 13.04 -13.48 1.69
C ASP A 36 12.59 -12.23 2.46
N ALA A 37 12.64 -12.26 3.80
CA ALA A 37 12.33 -11.10 4.63
C ALA A 37 13.34 -9.97 4.41
N ARG A 38 14.64 -10.30 4.33
CA ARG A 38 15.69 -9.33 4.05
C ARG A 38 15.54 -8.69 2.68
N LYS A 39 15.24 -9.48 1.63
CA LYS A 39 14.96 -8.95 0.28
C LYS A 39 13.78 -7.99 0.30
N ALA A 40 12.69 -8.34 0.99
CA ALA A 40 11.52 -7.48 1.09
C ALA A 40 11.80 -6.20 1.88
N LEU A 41 12.59 -6.26 2.96
CA LEU A 41 13.02 -5.09 3.73
C LEU A 41 13.88 -4.15 2.86
N SER A 42 14.88 -4.66 2.17
CA SER A 42 15.76 -3.86 1.32
C SER A 42 15.06 -3.26 0.10
N ALA A 43 14.05 -3.93 -0.45
CA ALA A 43 13.25 -3.45 -1.56
C ALA A 43 12.10 -2.51 -1.14
N SER A 44 11.84 -2.38 0.17
CA SER A 44 10.73 -1.57 0.67
C SER A 44 11.03 -0.07 0.57
N GLN A 45 9.96 0.72 0.39
CA GLN A 45 10.07 2.19 0.43
C GLN A 45 10.54 2.70 1.80
N LEU A 46 10.25 1.96 2.88
CA LEU A 46 10.53 2.38 4.25
C LEU A 46 12.00 2.10 4.66
N PHE A 47 12.58 1.02 4.18
CA PHE A 47 13.88 0.54 4.60
C PHE A 47 14.90 0.48 3.45
N GLY A 48 14.46 0.74 2.23
CA GLY A 48 15.33 0.81 1.06
C GLY A 48 16.42 1.87 1.23
N GLY A 49 17.67 1.50 0.90
CA GLY A 49 18.82 2.40 1.07
C GLY A 49 19.46 2.41 2.45
N LEU A 50 18.93 1.65 3.43
CA LEU A 50 19.59 1.47 4.72
C LEU A 50 20.88 0.64 4.58
N PRO A 51 21.91 0.93 5.41
CA PRO A 51 23.08 0.07 5.54
C PRO A 51 22.68 -1.37 5.92
N GLU A 52 23.46 -2.33 5.44
CA GLU A 52 23.24 -3.76 5.70
C GLU A 52 23.12 -4.10 7.19
N ALA A 53 23.95 -3.44 8.03
CA ALA A 53 23.90 -3.62 9.47
C ALA A 53 22.59 -3.16 10.11
N ASP A 54 21.91 -2.17 9.52
CA ASP A 54 20.63 -1.66 9.99
C ASP A 54 19.47 -2.55 9.52
N LEU A 55 19.52 -3.03 8.27
CA LEU A 55 18.59 -4.05 7.76
C LEU A 55 18.65 -5.33 8.61
N ALA A 56 19.85 -5.80 8.95
CA ALA A 56 20.04 -6.95 9.82
C ALA A 56 19.51 -6.73 11.26
N ALA A 57 19.55 -5.49 11.76
CA ALA A 57 18.97 -5.16 13.05
C ALA A 57 17.43 -5.17 13.02
N ILE A 58 16.82 -4.70 11.94
CA ILE A 58 15.34 -4.76 11.72
C ILE A 58 14.91 -6.22 11.57
N GLU A 59 15.62 -7.01 10.78
CA GLU A 59 15.37 -8.44 10.58
C GLU A 59 15.30 -9.20 11.89
N LYS A 60 16.21 -8.92 12.83
CA LYS A 60 16.26 -9.58 14.16
C LYS A 60 15.00 -9.35 15.01
N ILE A 61 14.33 -8.24 14.84
CA ILE A 61 13.11 -7.90 15.59
C ILE A 61 11.83 -8.25 14.82
N ALA A 62 11.94 -8.56 13.52
CA ALA A 62 10.83 -8.84 12.64
C ALA A 62 10.34 -10.29 12.75
N ALA A 63 9.07 -10.51 12.39
CA ALA A 63 8.47 -11.85 12.31
C ALA A 63 7.66 -11.97 11.02
N VAL A 64 7.84 -13.06 10.29
CA VAL A 64 7.05 -13.35 9.08
C VAL A 64 5.68 -13.89 9.48
N LYS A 65 4.63 -13.33 8.89
CA LYS A 65 3.22 -13.73 9.07
C LYS A 65 2.61 -14.08 7.73
N HIS A 66 1.78 -15.11 7.71
CA HIS A 66 1.03 -15.56 6.54
C HIS A 66 -0.45 -15.30 6.76
N PHE A 67 -1.12 -14.86 5.73
CA PHE A 67 -2.56 -14.59 5.73
C PHE A 67 -3.15 -15.18 4.45
N ASP A 68 -4.24 -15.90 4.58
CA ASP A 68 -5.01 -16.39 3.45
C ASP A 68 -5.87 -15.28 2.84
N LYS A 69 -6.28 -15.47 1.58
CA LYS A 69 -7.19 -14.51 0.92
C LYS A 69 -8.48 -14.34 1.73
N GLY A 70 -8.82 -13.09 2.04
CA GLY A 70 -9.98 -12.70 2.83
C GLY A 70 -9.72 -12.64 4.34
N GLU A 71 -8.56 -13.08 4.82
CA GLU A 71 -8.22 -13.07 6.24
C GLU A 71 -7.96 -11.65 6.74
N MET A 72 -8.45 -11.35 7.94
CA MET A 72 -8.22 -10.06 8.59
C MET A 72 -6.83 -10.02 9.22
N ILE A 73 -6.11 -8.93 8.97
CA ILE A 73 -4.76 -8.68 9.51
C ILE A 73 -4.86 -7.96 10.86
N PHE A 74 -5.72 -6.95 10.93
CA PHE A 74 -6.10 -6.23 12.16
C PHE A 74 -7.45 -5.53 11.95
N PHE A 75 -8.09 -5.18 13.06
CA PHE A 75 -9.35 -4.44 13.07
C PHE A 75 -9.15 -2.99 13.49
N GLU A 76 -10.06 -2.12 13.04
CA GLU A 76 -10.18 -0.77 13.56
C GLU A 76 -10.42 -0.81 15.07
N GLY A 77 -9.69 0.03 15.83
CA GLY A 77 -9.76 0.08 17.29
C GLY A 77 -8.85 -0.89 18.03
N ASP A 78 -8.27 -1.90 17.36
CA ASP A 78 -7.28 -2.79 17.97
C ASP A 78 -6.04 -2.00 18.40
N GLU A 79 -5.37 -2.46 19.45
CA GLU A 79 -4.12 -1.87 19.94
C GLU A 79 -3.01 -2.01 18.90
N GLY A 80 -2.32 -0.92 18.61
CA GLY A 80 -1.22 -0.84 17.65
C GLY A 80 0.08 -1.41 18.18
N ILE A 81 0.13 -2.73 18.38
CA ILE A 81 1.31 -3.46 18.92
C ILE A 81 2.50 -3.55 17.93
N GLY A 82 2.31 -3.12 16.69
CA GLY A 82 3.32 -3.13 15.65
C GLY A 82 2.74 -2.77 14.29
N PHE A 83 3.55 -2.87 13.26
CA PHE A 83 3.13 -2.64 11.87
C PHE A 83 3.64 -3.77 10.97
N TYR A 84 3.15 -3.78 9.74
CA TYR A 84 3.45 -4.81 8.78
C TYR A 84 4.04 -4.21 7.51
N LEU A 85 5.01 -4.88 6.92
CA LEU A 85 5.50 -4.65 5.56
C LEU A 85 4.98 -5.77 4.66
N VAL A 86 4.40 -5.43 3.52
CA VAL A 86 3.92 -6.41 2.54
C VAL A 86 5.11 -6.97 1.77
N ALA A 87 5.48 -8.22 2.05
CA ALA A 87 6.53 -8.92 1.33
C ALA A 87 6.02 -9.63 0.09
N LEU A 88 4.76 -10.10 0.12
CA LEU A 88 4.08 -10.74 -1.01
C LEU A 88 2.58 -10.53 -0.88
N GLY A 89 1.91 -10.26 -2.01
CA GLY A 89 0.46 -10.17 -2.10
C GLY A 89 -0.08 -8.76 -2.06
N ARG A 90 -1.38 -8.64 -1.80
CA ARG A 90 -2.11 -7.35 -1.77
C ARG A 90 -3.02 -7.29 -0.55
N VAL A 91 -3.10 -6.11 0.06
CA VAL A 91 -3.91 -5.84 1.24
C VAL A 91 -4.86 -4.69 0.96
N SER A 92 -6.11 -4.80 1.42
CA SER A 92 -7.07 -3.69 1.46
C SER A 92 -7.10 -3.10 2.85
N VAL A 93 -6.91 -1.79 2.94
CA VAL A 93 -7.18 -0.99 4.13
C VAL A 93 -8.51 -0.29 3.93
N PHE A 94 -9.47 -0.51 4.82
CA PHE A 94 -10.85 -0.06 4.63
C PHE A 94 -11.53 0.33 5.95
N LYS A 95 -12.58 1.13 5.82
CA LYS A 95 -13.51 1.46 6.89
C LYS A 95 -14.86 0.81 6.66
N LEU A 96 -15.54 0.47 7.76
CA LEU A 96 -16.94 0.05 7.74
C LEU A 96 -17.80 1.25 8.15
N ALA A 97 -18.75 1.61 7.30
CA ALA A 97 -19.79 2.55 7.66
C ALA A 97 -20.82 1.90 8.62
N PRO A 98 -21.59 2.67 9.41
CA PRO A 98 -22.60 2.13 10.31
C PRO A 98 -23.68 1.28 9.63
N ASP A 99 -23.90 1.48 8.34
CA ASP A 99 -24.82 0.71 7.50
C ASP A 99 -24.20 -0.57 6.91
N GLY A 100 -22.96 -0.91 7.30
CA GLY A 100 -22.24 -2.11 6.85
C GLY A 100 -21.52 -1.98 5.51
N ARG A 101 -21.58 -0.82 4.83
CA ARG A 101 -20.81 -0.60 3.60
C ARG A 101 -19.32 -0.48 3.88
N GLU A 102 -18.51 -1.16 3.06
CA GLU A 102 -17.06 -1.01 3.10
C GLU A 102 -16.61 0.14 2.20
N GLN A 103 -15.75 1.00 2.74
CA GLN A 103 -15.05 2.02 1.96
C GLN A 103 -13.56 1.71 1.97
N THR A 104 -13.03 1.29 0.84
CA THR A 104 -11.58 1.11 0.67
C THR A 104 -10.88 2.46 0.71
N LEU A 105 -9.92 2.59 1.63
CA LEU A 105 -9.06 3.77 1.76
C LEU A 105 -7.80 3.61 0.92
N HIS A 106 -7.16 2.45 1.00
CA HIS A 106 -5.91 2.15 0.32
C HIS A 106 -5.86 0.70 -0.15
N LEU A 107 -5.28 0.49 -1.34
CA LEU A 107 -4.82 -0.80 -1.82
C LEU A 107 -3.30 -0.83 -1.68
N VAL A 108 -2.81 -1.72 -0.84
CA VAL A 108 -1.41 -1.82 -0.46
C VAL A 108 -0.78 -3.00 -1.18
N LYS A 109 0.40 -2.80 -1.74
CA LYS A 109 1.15 -3.77 -2.54
C LYS A 109 2.48 -4.14 -1.88
N GLU A 110 3.21 -5.01 -2.51
CA GLU A 110 4.57 -5.41 -2.11
C GLU A 110 5.49 -4.18 -1.97
N GLY A 111 6.27 -4.14 -0.91
CA GLY A 111 7.15 -3.04 -0.55
C GLY A 111 6.52 -1.94 0.30
N ASP A 112 5.18 -1.91 0.41
CA ASP A 112 4.48 -0.91 1.22
C ASP A 112 4.30 -1.37 2.67
N ALA A 113 4.19 -0.39 3.59
CA ALA A 113 3.92 -0.63 5.00
C ALA A 113 2.45 -0.33 5.35
N ILE A 114 1.85 -1.13 6.24
CA ILE A 114 0.51 -0.91 6.80
C ILE A 114 0.55 -0.91 8.33
N GLY A 115 -0.35 -0.14 8.94
CA GLY A 115 -0.45 -0.08 10.40
C GLY A 115 0.67 0.70 11.08
N ALA A 116 1.41 1.56 10.35
CA ALA A 116 2.50 2.34 10.91
C ALA A 116 2.01 3.48 11.83
N VAL A 117 0.81 4.02 11.60
CA VAL A 117 0.26 5.15 12.38
C VAL A 117 0.22 4.87 13.88
N PRO A 118 -0.32 3.74 14.36
CA PRO A 118 -0.34 3.43 15.80
C PRO A 118 1.04 3.35 16.44
N VAL A 119 2.04 2.89 15.67
CA VAL A 119 3.42 2.73 16.17
C VAL A 119 3.99 4.05 16.66
N PHE A 120 3.79 5.12 15.87
CA PHE A 120 4.34 6.45 16.17
C PHE A 120 3.40 7.28 17.04
N SER A 121 2.07 7.17 16.87
CA SER A 121 1.10 7.98 17.61
C SER A 121 0.70 7.38 18.96
N GLY A 122 0.98 6.10 19.21
CA GLY A 122 0.52 5.38 20.41
C GLY A 122 -0.99 5.14 20.43
N LYS A 123 -1.70 5.36 19.33
CA LYS A 123 -3.16 5.16 19.20
C LYS A 123 -3.49 3.76 18.67
N SER A 124 -4.76 3.40 18.68
CA SER A 124 -5.29 2.19 18.04
C SER A 124 -5.23 2.28 16.52
N PHE A 125 -5.39 1.13 15.83
CA PHE A 125 -5.51 1.12 14.37
C PHE A 125 -6.70 1.96 13.91
N PRO A 126 -6.52 2.91 12.97
CA PRO A 126 -7.59 3.81 12.55
C PRO A 126 -8.53 3.21 11.51
N ALA A 127 -8.25 2.01 11.01
CA ALA A 127 -9.01 1.32 9.96
C ALA A 127 -8.76 -0.18 10.04
N ASN A 128 -9.57 -0.96 9.31
CA ASN A 128 -9.42 -2.40 9.15
C ASN A 128 -8.41 -2.72 8.04
N ALA A 129 -7.72 -3.87 8.14
CA ALA A 129 -6.89 -4.40 7.06
C ALA A 129 -7.20 -5.87 6.78
N ARG A 130 -7.36 -6.22 5.49
CA ARG A 130 -7.70 -7.56 5.02
C ARG A 130 -6.83 -7.96 3.83
N ALA A 131 -6.37 -9.20 3.82
CA ALA A 131 -5.63 -9.79 2.70
C ALA A 131 -6.55 -9.99 1.49
N LEU A 132 -6.20 -9.43 0.33
CA LEU A 132 -6.94 -9.61 -0.93
C LEU A 132 -6.48 -10.83 -1.72
N THR A 133 -5.26 -11.26 -1.49
CA THR A 133 -4.64 -12.47 -2.04
C THR A 133 -4.04 -13.26 -0.90
N GLN A 134 -3.44 -14.40 -1.17
CA GLN A 134 -2.52 -15.01 -0.22
C GLN A 134 -1.38 -14.02 0.02
N CYS A 135 -1.12 -13.67 1.29
CA CYS A 135 -0.15 -12.65 1.68
C CYS A 135 0.92 -13.22 2.61
N ARG A 136 2.14 -12.71 2.41
CA ARG A 136 3.23 -12.84 3.35
C ARG A 136 3.62 -11.45 3.82
N LEU A 137 3.48 -11.20 5.13
CA LEU A 137 3.74 -9.91 5.75
C LEU A 137 4.88 -10.04 6.75
N ILE A 138 5.71 -9.00 6.86
CA ILE A 138 6.76 -8.89 7.87
C ILE A 138 6.21 -8.02 8.99
N PHE A 139 5.95 -8.61 10.14
CA PHE A 139 5.49 -7.91 11.34
C PHE A 139 6.67 -7.34 12.10
N ILE A 140 6.61 -6.06 12.45
CA ILE A 140 7.63 -5.35 13.22
C ILE A 140 6.98 -4.84 14.51
N PRO A 141 7.37 -5.40 15.70
CA PRO A 141 6.80 -5.01 16.97
C PRO A 141 7.16 -3.56 17.34
N ARG A 142 6.14 -2.80 17.80
CA ARG A 142 6.26 -1.37 18.15
C ARG A 142 7.40 -1.07 19.12
N GLU A 143 7.42 -1.74 20.25
CA GLU A 143 8.40 -1.45 21.31
C GLU A 143 9.83 -1.65 20.84
N LYS A 144 10.10 -2.79 20.16
CA LYS A 144 11.43 -3.10 19.63
C LYS A 144 11.85 -2.13 18.52
N PHE A 145 10.87 -1.69 17.70
CA PHE A 145 11.16 -0.75 16.64
C PHE A 145 11.44 0.65 17.18
N ILE A 146 10.69 1.14 18.17
CA ILE A 146 10.95 2.43 18.83
C ILE A 146 12.34 2.46 19.44
N GLN A 147 12.75 1.38 20.12
CA GLN A 147 14.09 1.27 20.65
C GLN A 147 15.16 1.32 19.54
N LEU A 148 14.93 0.58 18.45
CA LEU A 148 15.87 0.55 17.32
C LEU A 148 16.03 1.92 16.64
N ILE A 149 14.95 2.69 16.43
CA ILE A 149 15.03 4.03 15.81
C ILE A 149 15.70 5.06 16.74
N ALA A 150 15.56 4.90 18.07
CA ALA A 150 16.27 5.74 19.02
C ALA A 150 17.78 5.54 18.94
N ASP A 151 18.22 4.31 18.69
CA ASP A 151 19.63 3.95 18.55
C ASP A 151 20.20 4.21 17.15
N LYS A 152 19.35 4.47 16.15
CA LYS A 152 19.71 4.56 14.73
C LYS A 152 19.14 5.84 14.04
N PRO A 153 19.81 7.00 14.18
CA PRO A 153 19.32 8.27 13.60
C PRO A 153 19.11 8.23 12.08
N LEU A 154 19.94 7.50 11.34
CA LEU A 154 19.81 7.37 9.88
C LEU A 154 18.48 6.70 9.48
N LEU A 155 18.03 5.68 10.22
CA LEU A 155 16.73 5.06 10.02
C LEU A 155 15.60 6.08 10.22
N THR A 156 15.69 6.92 11.23
CA THR A 156 14.73 7.99 11.48
C THR A 156 14.67 9.00 10.31
N MET A 157 15.83 9.39 9.77
CA MET A 157 15.89 10.29 8.61
C MET A 157 15.26 9.67 7.36
N ASN A 158 15.45 8.38 7.11
CA ASN A 158 14.80 7.69 5.98
C ASN A 158 13.28 7.62 6.14
N LEU A 159 12.79 7.41 7.36
CA LEU A 159 11.36 7.46 7.66
C LEU A 159 10.75 8.85 7.40
N LEU A 160 11.46 9.90 7.83
CA LEU A 160 11.04 11.28 7.58
C LEU A 160 11.01 11.60 6.08
N ALA A 161 12.02 11.18 5.33
CA ALA A 161 12.09 11.36 3.89
C ALA A 161 10.90 10.69 3.19
N LEU A 162 10.56 9.45 3.56
CA LEU A 162 9.39 8.76 3.03
C LEU A 162 8.09 9.52 3.33
N LEU A 163 7.88 9.92 4.57
CA LEU A 163 6.67 10.66 4.97
C LEU A 163 6.55 11.99 4.23
N THR A 164 7.65 12.69 4.04
CA THR A 164 7.70 13.95 3.29
C THR A 164 7.34 13.74 1.82
N THR A 165 7.86 12.68 1.21
CA THR A 165 7.53 12.32 -0.18
C THR A 165 6.04 12.01 -0.33
N ARG A 166 5.46 11.21 0.56
CA ARG A 166 4.03 10.89 0.54
C ARG A 166 3.14 12.11 0.77
N LEU A 167 3.53 12.99 1.69
CA LEU A 167 2.81 14.24 1.91
C LEU A 167 2.80 15.11 0.64
N TRP A 168 3.92 15.20 -0.04
CA TRP A 168 4.03 15.89 -1.32
C TRP A 168 3.14 15.27 -2.40
N GLU A 169 3.11 13.94 -2.51
CA GLU A 169 2.21 13.23 -3.44
C GLU A 169 0.74 13.53 -3.15
N PHE A 170 0.31 13.55 -1.88
CA PHE A 170 -1.04 13.94 -1.49
C PHE A 170 -1.35 15.40 -1.84
N THR A 171 -0.40 16.30 -1.66
CA THR A 171 -0.56 17.71 -2.05
C THR A 171 -0.84 17.85 -3.54
N ILE A 172 -0.07 17.14 -4.39
CA ILE A 172 -0.29 17.10 -5.84
C ILE A 172 -1.68 16.50 -6.17
N GLN A 173 -2.10 15.45 -5.48
CA GLN A 173 -3.43 14.86 -5.70
C GLN A 173 -4.56 15.85 -5.37
N VAL A 174 -4.46 16.55 -4.24
CA VAL A 174 -5.44 17.57 -3.84
C VAL A 174 -5.46 18.73 -4.85
N GLU A 175 -4.32 19.21 -5.29
CA GLU A 175 -4.22 20.23 -6.33
C GLU A 175 -4.89 19.75 -7.63
N ASN A 176 -4.58 18.55 -8.09
CA ASN A 176 -5.17 17.98 -9.29
C ASN A 176 -6.70 17.86 -9.18
N LEU A 177 -7.24 17.46 -8.04
CA LEU A 177 -8.68 17.32 -7.83
C LEU A 177 -9.39 18.67 -7.73
N SER A 178 -8.74 19.69 -7.22
CA SER A 178 -9.37 21.00 -6.92
C SER A 178 -9.27 22.00 -8.06
N LEU A 179 -8.17 22.00 -8.83
CA LEU A 179 -7.84 23.08 -9.77
C LEU A 179 -7.82 22.64 -11.24
N LYS A 180 -7.79 21.33 -11.53
CA LYS A 180 -7.64 20.84 -12.91
C LYS A 180 -8.91 20.19 -13.44
N GLU A 181 -9.22 20.45 -14.71
CA GLU A 181 -10.27 19.74 -15.45
C GLU A 181 -9.88 18.27 -15.69
N ILE A 182 -10.86 17.39 -15.94
CA ILE A 182 -10.64 15.94 -16.10
C ILE A 182 -9.61 15.60 -17.19
N PRO A 183 -9.59 16.26 -18.38
CA PRO A 183 -8.55 16.02 -19.37
C PRO A 183 -7.15 16.31 -18.87
N SER A 184 -6.95 17.40 -18.13
CA SER A 184 -5.66 17.77 -17.54
C SER A 184 -5.20 16.80 -16.45
N ARG A 185 -6.14 16.33 -15.60
CA ARG A 185 -5.86 15.28 -14.59
C ARG A 185 -5.46 13.98 -15.26
N LEU A 186 -6.16 13.59 -16.33
CA LEU A 186 -5.83 12.39 -17.09
C LEU A 186 -4.45 12.50 -17.74
N ALA A 187 -4.12 13.63 -18.36
CA ALA A 187 -2.79 13.88 -18.94
C ALA A 187 -1.68 13.78 -17.88
N ALA A 188 -1.86 14.42 -16.72
CA ALA A 188 -0.91 14.36 -15.60
C ALA A 188 -0.71 12.92 -15.10
N TYR A 189 -1.79 12.15 -14.97
CA TYR A 189 -1.72 10.75 -14.53
C TYR A 189 -1.01 9.84 -15.55
N LEU A 190 -1.27 10.02 -16.84
CA LEU A 190 -0.59 9.26 -17.89
C LEU A 190 0.90 9.56 -17.94
N LEU A 191 1.31 10.83 -17.77
CA LEU A 191 2.70 11.22 -17.68
C LEU A 191 3.38 10.65 -16.42
N TYR A 192 2.69 10.61 -15.29
CA TYR A 192 3.15 9.96 -14.08
C TYR A 192 3.40 8.47 -14.31
N LEU A 193 2.43 7.73 -14.85
CA LEU A 193 2.59 6.30 -15.16
C LEU A 193 3.74 6.04 -16.13
N SER A 194 3.95 6.91 -17.11
CA SER A 194 5.10 6.79 -18.02
C SER A 194 6.43 6.87 -17.26
N ARG A 195 6.57 7.78 -16.31
CA ARG A 195 7.77 7.90 -15.46
C ARG A 195 7.98 6.66 -14.60
N GLU A 196 6.92 6.16 -13.96
CA GLU A 196 6.95 4.93 -13.17
C GLU A 196 7.32 3.70 -13.99
N GLN A 197 6.97 3.67 -15.29
CA GLN A 197 7.28 2.59 -16.22
C GLN A 197 8.59 2.84 -17.02
N GLY A 198 9.53 3.60 -16.44
CA GLY A 198 10.84 3.83 -17.00
C GLY A 198 10.89 4.82 -18.17
N GLY A 199 9.91 5.72 -18.27
CA GLY A 199 9.83 6.73 -19.33
C GLY A 199 9.23 6.20 -20.64
N SER A 200 8.59 5.04 -20.64
CA SER A 200 7.95 4.44 -21.81
C SER A 200 6.84 5.33 -22.37
N ASP A 201 6.73 5.39 -23.70
CA ASP A 201 5.59 6.00 -24.37
C ASP A 201 4.36 5.08 -24.42
N LEU A 202 4.55 3.77 -24.30
CA LEU A 202 3.47 2.81 -24.15
C LEU A 202 3.25 2.53 -22.67
N ILE A 203 2.08 2.92 -22.17
CA ILE A 203 1.68 2.81 -20.78
C ILE A 203 0.71 1.64 -20.62
N SER A 204 1.05 0.70 -19.77
CA SER A 204 0.13 -0.35 -19.32
C SER A 204 -0.72 0.18 -18.16
N LEU A 205 -2.03 0.04 -18.26
CA LEU A 205 -2.96 0.38 -17.18
C LEU A 205 -3.15 -0.84 -16.27
N SER A 206 -2.63 -0.79 -15.06
CA SER A 206 -2.82 -1.84 -14.03
C SER A 206 -4.19 -1.76 -13.33
N VAL A 207 -5.04 -0.82 -13.74
CA VAL A 207 -6.36 -0.56 -13.15
C VAL A 207 -7.44 -0.55 -14.21
N THR A 208 -8.66 -0.92 -13.84
CA THR A 208 -9.82 -0.83 -14.75
C THR A 208 -10.19 0.63 -15.05
N LYS A 209 -10.90 0.88 -16.16
CA LYS A 209 -11.40 2.23 -16.49
C LYS A 209 -12.26 2.84 -15.37
N GLY A 210 -13.05 2.03 -14.66
CA GLY A 210 -13.84 2.48 -13.51
C GLY A 210 -12.97 2.91 -12.33
N GLN A 211 -11.93 2.14 -12.03
CA GLN A 211 -10.97 2.50 -10.98
C GLN A 211 -10.17 3.75 -11.35
N LEU A 212 -9.77 3.89 -12.62
CA LEU A 212 -9.11 5.09 -13.12
C LEU A 212 -10.01 6.32 -13.00
N ALA A 213 -11.28 6.21 -13.34
CA ALA A 213 -12.25 7.30 -13.16
C ALA A 213 -12.33 7.72 -11.70
N SER A 214 -12.42 6.77 -10.77
CA SER A 214 -12.45 7.03 -9.34
C SER A 214 -11.17 7.71 -8.84
N LEU A 215 -9.99 7.26 -9.31
CA LEU A 215 -8.71 7.89 -8.99
C LEU A 215 -8.63 9.35 -9.44
N LEU A 216 -9.24 9.66 -10.59
CA LEU A 216 -9.27 11.02 -11.12
C LEU A 216 -10.44 11.86 -10.58
N GLY A 217 -11.21 11.34 -9.62
CA GLY A 217 -12.39 12.02 -9.08
C GLY A 217 -13.44 12.31 -10.14
N ALA A 218 -13.65 11.39 -11.10
CA ALA A 218 -14.53 11.54 -12.24
C ALA A 218 -15.50 10.35 -12.36
N GLY A 219 -16.65 10.59 -12.99
CA GLY A 219 -17.51 9.49 -13.43
C GLY A 219 -16.92 8.78 -14.66
N PRO A 220 -17.27 7.48 -14.90
CA PRO A 220 -16.79 6.70 -16.04
C PRO A 220 -17.05 7.36 -17.40
N GLU A 221 -18.21 8.02 -17.55
CA GLU A 221 -18.57 8.74 -18.78
C GLU A 221 -17.69 9.96 -19.02
N SER A 222 -17.37 10.70 -17.96
CA SER A 222 -16.51 11.88 -18.01
C SER A 222 -15.06 11.49 -18.34
N LEU A 223 -14.56 10.38 -17.79
CA LEU A 223 -13.27 9.81 -18.17
C LEU A 223 -13.27 9.38 -19.64
N SER A 224 -14.31 8.72 -20.11
CA SER A 224 -14.43 8.28 -21.51
C SER A 224 -14.40 9.47 -22.48
N ARG A 225 -15.12 10.57 -22.15
CA ARG A 225 -15.09 11.81 -22.93
C ARG A 225 -13.70 12.46 -22.93
N ALA A 226 -13.04 12.52 -21.77
CA ALA A 226 -11.70 13.07 -21.67
C ALA A 226 -10.70 12.27 -22.51
N LEU A 227 -10.73 10.93 -22.42
CA LEU A 227 -9.86 10.08 -23.23
C LEU A 227 -10.15 10.23 -24.72
N GLY A 228 -11.41 10.32 -25.11
CA GLY A 228 -11.84 10.62 -26.49
C GLY A 228 -11.29 11.95 -27.00
N SER A 229 -11.35 13.00 -26.17
CA SER A 229 -10.78 14.32 -26.49
C SER A 229 -9.26 14.24 -26.71
N LEU A 230 -8.52 13.57 -25.81
CA LEU A 230 -7.07 13.43 -25.97
C LEU A 230 -6.70 12.66 -27.26
N LYS A 231 -7.47 11.62 -27.61
CA LYS A 231 -7.28 10.86 -28.86
C LYS A 231 -7.58 11.72 -30.10
N ALA A 232 -8.70 12.42 -30.11
CA ALA A 232 -9.10 13.27 -31.25
C ALA A 232 -8.07 14.35 -31.55
N ARG A 233 -7.34 14.81 -30.54
CA ARG A 233 -6.24 15.78 -30.66
C ARG A 233 -4.89 15.16 -30.97
N GLY A 234 -4.80 13.85 -31.12
CA GLY A 234 -3.54 13.15 -31.39
C GLY A 234 -2.54 13.19 -30.23
N LEU A 235 -3.01 13.39 -28.99
CA LEU A 235 -2.14 13.42 -27.83
C LEU A 235 -1.83 12.01 -27.31
N VAL A 236 -2.80 11.10 -27.45
CA VAL A 236 -2.69 9.68 -27.07
C VAL A 236 -3.37 8.79 -28.09
N ALA A 237 -2.99 7.50 -28.14
CA ALA A 237 -3.69 6.45 -28.88
C ALA A 237 -3.88 5.22 -28.00
N GLU A 238 -4.93 4.43 -28.24
CA GLU A 238 -5.06 3.08 -27.68
C GLU A 238 -4.17 2.13 -28.48
N ASP A 239 -3.40 1.30 -27.79
CA ASP A 239 -2.48 0.33 -28.38
C ASP A 239 -2.57 -0.99 -27.58
N GLY A 240 -3.40 -1.90 -28.08
CA GLY A 240 -3.71 -3.13 -27.37
C GLY A 240 -4.42 -2.87 -26.04
N GLU A 241 -3.86 -3.37 -24.93
CA GLU A 241 -4.35 -3.13 -23.56
C GLU A 241 -3.77 -1.85 -22.93
N GLY A 242 -2.98 -1.07 -23.68
CA GLY A 242 -2.28 0.11 -23.20
C GLY A 242 -2.73 1.41 -23.85
N ILE A 243 -2.14 2.49 -23.37
CA ILE A 243 -2.27 3.84 -23.94
C ILE A 243 -0.88 4.29 -24.40
N ARG A 244 -0.75 4.65 -25.67
CA ARG A 244 0.45 5.23 -26.22
C ARG A 244 0.40 6.75 -26.14
N LEU A 245 1.44 7.36 -25.59
CA LEU A 245 1.66 8.81 -25.61
C LEU A 245 2.21 9.20 -26.99
N ILE A 246 1.49 10.04 -27.71
CA ILE A 246 1.87 10.51 -29.07
C ILE A 246 2.61 11.84 -29.00
N ASN A 247 2.11 12.78 -28.17
CA ASN A 247 2.71 14.09 -28.04
C ASN A 247 2.90 14.47 -26.56
N ARG A 248 4.09 14.17 -26.05
CA ARG A 248 4.44 14.44 -24.64
C ARG A 248 4.44 15.91 -24.31
N THR A 249 4.92 16.76 -25.21
CA THR A 249 5.01 18.21 -24.97
C THR A 249 3.62 18.80 -24.72
N LEU A 250 2.69 18.56 -25.63
CA LEU A 250 1.32 19.04 -25.48
C LEU A 250 0.58 18.39 -24.30
N LEU A 251 0.87 17.10 -23.98
CA LEU A 251 0.34 16.47 -22.76
C LEU A 251 0.86 17.13 -21.49
N THR A 252 2.14 17.55 -21.47
CA THR A 252 2.73 18.27 -20.34
C THR A 252 2.10 19.64 -20.19
N GLU A 253 1.98 20.40 -21.27
CA GLU A 253 1.30 21.70 -21.27
C GLU A 253 -0.16 21.59 -20.78
N LEU A 254 -0.91 20.59 -21.25
CA LEU A 254 -2.26 20.32 -20.78
C LEU A 254 -2.30 19.97 -19.29
N ALA A 255 -1.37 19.12 -18.82
CA ALA A 255 -1.27 18.73 -17.43
C ALA A 255 -0.95 19.92 -16.50
N GLU A 256 -0.17 20.89 -16.99
CA GLU A 256 0.23 22.09 -16.24
C GLU A 256 -0.81 23.21 -16.29
N SER A 257 -1.48 23.41 -17.44
CA SER A 257 -2.46 24.48 -17.61
C SER A 257 -3.70 24.34 -16.71
N GLY A 258 -4.00 23.13 -16.26
CA GLY A 258 -5.18 22.82 -15.44
C GLY A 258 -6.51 22.87 -16.19
N ARG A 259 -6.54 23.41 -17.39
CA ARG A 259 -7.74 23.60 -18.22
C ARG A 259 -7.58 22.88 -19.56
N ASP A 260 -8.72 22.43 -20.09
CA ASP A 260 -8.74 21.90 -21.45
C ASP A 260 -8.50 23.05 -22.43
N PHE A 261 -7.57 22.90 -23.38
CA PHE A 261 -7.40 23.87 -24.47
C PHE A 261 -8.68 23.88 -25.31
N ARG A 262 -9.36 25.00 -25.33
CA ARG A 262 -10.50 25.24 -26.22
C ARG A 262 -10.05 25.46 -27.65
#